data_cbda7c7fbb628671ddc5682351171b1d
#
_entry.id   cbda7c7fbb628671ddc5682351171b1d
#
_cell.length_a   1.000
_cell.length_b   1.000
_cell.length_c   1.000
_cell.angle_alpha   90.00
_cell.angle_beta   90.00
_cell.angle_gamma   90.00
#
_symmetry.space_group_name_H-M   'P 1'
#
loop_
_entity.id
_entity.type
_entity.pdbx_description
1 polymer ?
#
loop_
_entity_poly.entity_id
_entity_poly.type
_entity_poly.pdbx_seq_one_letter_code
_entity_poly.pdbx_strand_id
1 'polypeptide(L)'
;PIQLGDVIIKLAYDGNTVFEEKANISPTDIFTKSIPIPNIDETKLTLAVYKDGNKLLSYTHMGENDEETPNPAEALPEPQFVETTEKLFLAATHLEQYRHATYSPEDYYLEGLKRDETDIRLNNGYGKYLYNKGRFAESEKYFRQAIKSSTWKNPNPYDCEPYYNLGLSLKKQGKINTAFDAFYKAVWDGNMQDKAFYQLACIASGRGDYNDALEYIEKSLVKGMHNLKARTLKSALL
;
A
#
# COMPACT_ATOMS: atom_id res chain seq x y z
N PRO A 1 -9.63 22.71 5.31
CA PRO A 1 -9.82 23.36 6.61
C PRO A 1 -11.03 24.30 6.52
N ILE A 2 -11.98 24.16 7.46
CA ILE A 2 -13.23 24.92 7.47
C ILE A 2 -13.26 25.70 8.78
N GLN A 3 -13.66 26.97 8.69
CA GLN A 3 -14.00 27.77 9.86
C GLN A 3 -15.44 27.45 10.28
N LEU A 4 -15.66 27.17 11.55
CA LEU A 4 -16.95 26.92 12.14
C LEU A 4 -17.33 28.05 13.09
N GLY A 5 -18.34 28.83 12.75
CA GLY A 5 -18.93 29.86 13.62
C GLY A 5 -20.04 29.30 14.47
N ASP A 6 -20.28 29.94 15.60
CA ASP A 6 -21.40 29.68 16.50
C ASP A 6 -21.53 28.21 16.97
N VAL A 7 -20.39 27.53 17.20
CA VAL A 7 -20.41 26.20 17.80
C VAL A 7 -20.62 26.29 19.30
N ILE A 8 -21.33 25.33 19.88
CA ILE A 8 -21.51 25.19 21.32
C ILE A 8 -20.54 24.12 21.80
N ILE A 9 -19.62 24.50 22.68
CA ILE A 9 -18.66 23.60 23.34
C ILE A 9 -19.24 23.29 24.71
N LYS A 10 -19.46 22.00 24.97
CA LYS A 10 -20.12 21.53 26.19
C LYS A 10 -19.27 20.49 26.89
N LEU A 11 -19.02 20.70 28.18
CA LEU A 11 -18.43 19.72 29.07
C LEU A 11 -19.49 19.21 30.02
N ALA A 12 -19.66 17.91 30.09
CA ALA A 12 -20.60 17.24 30.99
C ALA A 12 -19.83 16.30 31.95
N TYR A 13 -20.27 16.21 33.17
CA TYR A 13 -19.83 15.24 34.17
C TYR A 13 -21.01 14.40 34.61
N ASP A 14 -20.90 13.08 34.44
CA ASP A 14 -21.97 12.11 34.72
C ASP A 14 -23.33 12.52 34.07
N GLY A 15 -23.28 12.98 32.83
CA GLY A 15 -24.42 13.45 32.06
C GLY A 15 -24.89 14.88 32.36
N ASN A 16 -24.43 15.50 33.45
CA ASN A 16 -24.79 16.87 33.85
C ASN A 16 -23.82 17.89 33.23
N THR A 17 -24.34 18.95 32.64
CA THR A 17 -23.51 20.02 32.07
C THR A 17 -22.82 20.80 33.14
N VAL A 18 -21.49 20.81 33.14
CA VAL A 18 -20.64 21.58 34.07
C VAL A 18 -20.06 22.83 33.42
N PHE A 19 -20.00 22.86 32.10
CA PHE A 19 -19.57 24.03 31.33
C PHE A 19 -20.24 24.01 29.94
N GLU A 20 -20.62 25.19 29.46
CA GLU A 20 -21.13 25.39 28.10
C GLU A 20 -20.73 26.79 27.63
N GLU A 21 -20.17 26.89 26.44
CA GLU A 21 -19.78 28.16 25.84
C GLU A 21 -19.95 28.14 24.34
N LYS A 22 -20.37 29.27 23.78
CA LYS A 22 -20.48 29.48 22.35
C LYS A 22 -19.19 30.08 21.81
N ALA A 23 -18.61 29.46 20.78
CA ALA A 23 -17.32 29.89 20.24
C ALA A 23 -17.28 29.80 18.71
N ASN A 24 -16.31 30.50 18.13
CA ASN A 24 -15.90 30.31 16.74
C ASN A 24 -14.57 29.55 16.76
N ILE A 25 -14.44 28.51 15.95
CA ILE A 25 -13.23 27.69 15.86
C ILE A 25 -12.74 27.58 14.41
N SER A 26 -11.44 27.59 14.23
CA SER A 26 -10.80 27.40 12.94
C SER A 26 -9.44 26.70 13.11
N PRO A 27 -8.80 26.21 12.05
CA PRO A 27 -7.45 25.65 12.15
C PRO A 27 -6.38 26.62 12.66
N THR A 28 -6.63 27.93 12.52
CA THR A 28 -5.74 29.01 12.96
C THR A 28 -6.19 29.69 14.25
N ASP A 29 -7.43 29.43 14.69
CA ASP A 29 -8.01 30.01 15.90
C ASP A 29 -8.64 28.87 16.73
N ILE A 30 -7.81 28.33 17.64
CA ILE A 30 -8.18 27.17 18.46
C ILE A 30 -8.83 27.64 19.76
N PHE A 31 -9.91 26.98 20.15
CA PHE A 31 -10.53 27.21 21.43
C PHE A 31 -9.73 26.52 22.57
N THR A 32 -9.32 27.28 23.58
CA THR A 32 -8.63 26.75 24.76
C THR A 32 -9.23 27.37 26.01
N LYS A 33 -9.59 26.54 27.00
CA LYS A 33 -10.13 27.01 28.27
C LYS A 33 -9.73 26.08 29.41
N SER A 34 -9.31 26.66 30.53
CA SER A 34 -9.06 25.93 31.77
C SER A 34 -10.29 26.03 32.66
N ILE A 35 -10.84 24.89 33.05
CA ILE A 35 -12.05 24.80 33.87
C ILE A 35 -11.68 24.04 35.17
N PRO A 36 -11.63 24.68 36.31
CA PRO A 36 -11.33 23.98 37.57
C PRO A 36 -12.55 23.16 38.01
N ILE A 37 -12.38 21.85 38.04
CA ILE A 37 -13.40 20.92 38.54
C ILE A 37 -12.73 20.05 39.62
N PRO A 38 -13.02 20.25 40.90
CA PRO A 38 -12.37 19.53 41.99
C PRO A 38 -12.95 18.10 42.15
N ASN A 39 -12.09 17.15 42.47
CA ASN A 39 -12.43 15.77 42.87
C ASN A 39 -13.36 15.03 41.90
N ILE A 40 -12.99 14.98 40.63
CA ILE A 40 -13.77 14.29 39.62
C ILE A 40 -13.12 12.98 39.18
N ASP A 41 -13.96 12.06 38.77
CA ASP A 41 -13.61 10.88 38.01
C ASP A 41 -13.58 11.27 36.52
N GLU A 42 -12.38 11.36 35.96
CA GLU A 42 -12.19 11.80 34.56
C GLU A 42 -12.91 10.89 33.53
N THR A 43 -13.15 9.63 33.89
CA THR A 43 -13.89 8.69 33.01
C THR A 43 -15.35 9.07 32.81
N LYS A 44 -15.89 9.92 33.70
CA LYS A 44 -17.26 10.46 33.62
C LYS A 44 -17.34 11.79 32.90
N LEU A 45 -16.20 12.36 32.50
CA LEU A 45 -16.17 13.59 31.74
C LEU A 45 -16.42 13.33 30.26
N THR A 46 -17.36 14.08 29.70
CA THR A 46 -17.63 14.08 28.26
C THR A 46 -17.56 15.49 27.71
N LEU A 47 -16.63 15.73 26.80
CA LEU A 47 -16.58 16.93 25.97
C LEU A 47 -17.37 16.70 24.70
N ALA A 48 -18.21 17.64 24.32
CA ALA A 48 -18.95 17.57 23.06
C ALA A 48 -19.00 18.95 22.39
N VAL A 49 -19.00 18.94 21.06
CA VAL A 49 -19.15 20.13 20.21
C VAL A 49 -20.39 20.00 19.36
N TYR A 50 -21.23 21.03 19.42
CA TYR A 50 -22.49 21.07 18.66
C TYR A 50 -22.52 22.27 17.72
N LYS A 51 -23.21 22.10 16.59
CA LYS A 51 -23.58 23.19 15.68
C LYS A 51 -25.00 22.98 15.20
N ASP A 52 -25.80 24.04 15.30
CA ASP A 52 -27.22 24.02 14.86
C ASP A 52 -28.01 22.82 15.42
N GLY A 53 -27.74 22.49 16.70
CA GLY A 53 -28.35 21.36 17.40
C GLY A 53 -27.76 19.98 17.09
N ASN A 54 -26.88 19.87 16.11
CA ASN A 54 -26.22 18.62 15.74
C ASN A 54 -24.88 18.44 16.46
N LYS A 55 -24.64 17.26 17.03
CA LYS A 55 -23.37 16.92 17.66
C LYS A 55 -22.33 16.61 16.57
N LEU A 56 -21.28 17.45 16.50
CA LEU A 56 -20.18 17.29 15.53
C LEU A 56 -19.11 16.33 16.04
N LEU A 57 -18.78 16.43 17.34
CA LEU A 57 -17.71 15.66 17.98
C LEU A 57 -18.08 15.40 19.42
N SER A 58 -17.65 14.26 19.97
CA SER A 58 -17.64 14.04 21.40
C SER A 58 -16.42 13.21 21.81
N TYR A 59 -15.90 13.49 22.98
CA TYR A 59 -14.80 12.77 23.60
C TYR A 59 -15.14 12.50 25.06
N THR A 60 -14.98 11.24 25.48
CA THR A 60 -15.07 10.83 26.88
C THR A 60 -13.74 10.18 27.24
N HIS A 61 -13.16 10.56 28.36
CA HIS A 61 -11.91 9.96 28.82
C HIS A 61 -12.14 8.49 29.14
N MET A 62 -11.36 7.59 28.56
CA MET A 62 -11.55 6.14 28.70
C MET A 62 -10.76 5.52 29.87
N GLY A 63 -10.22 6.34 30.79
CA GLY A 63 -9.40 5.82 31.89
C GLY A 63 -8.10 5.11 31.42
N GLU A 64 -7.39 4.55 32.36
CA GLU A 64 -6.25 3.69 32.05
C GLU A 64 -6.79 2.39 31.43
N ASN A 65 -6.21 2.00 30.32
CA ASN A 65 -6.56 0.76 29.65
C ASN A 65 -5.86 -0.41 30.39
N ASP A 66 -6.60 -1.17 31.14
CA ASP A 66 -6.13 -2.40 31.83
C ASP A 66 -5.93 -3.57 30.83
N GLU A 67 -5.71 -3.29 29.55
CA GLU A 67 -5.36 -4.36 28.61
C GLU A 67 -4.06 -5.05 29.07
N GLU A 68 -4.11 -6.35 29.15
CA GLU A 68 -2.92 -7.16 29.42
C GLU A 68 -1.81 -6.79 28.44
N THR A 69 -0.62 -6.51 28.98
CA THR A 69 0.55 -6.25 28.12
C THR A 69 0.70 -7.44 27.15
N PRO A 70 0.69 -7.21 25.84
CA PRO A 70 0.84 -8.30 24.90
C PRO A 70 2.14 -9.05 25.13
N ASN A 71 2.12 -10.35 24.92
CA ASN A 71 3.34 -11.16 25.01
C ASN A 71 4.44 -10.60 24.13
N PRO A 72 5.71 -10.65 24.56
CA PRO A 72 6.83 -10.21 23.73
C PRO A 72 6.80 -10.91 22.37
N ALA A 73 7.16 -10.18 21.33
CA ALA A 73 7.28 -10.77 20.00
C ALA A 73 8.29 -11.93 20.02
N GLU A 74 7.89 -13.09 19.50
CA GLU A 74 8.77 -14.23 19.35
C GLU A 74 9.69 -14.04 18.13
N ALA A 75 10.91 -14.56 18.23
CA ALA A 75 11.83 -14.59 17.11
C ALA A 75 11.24 -15.42 15.95
N LEU A 76 11.47 -14.96 14.72
CA LEU A 76 11.02 -15.71 13.54
C LEU A 76 11.70 -17.08 13.52
N PRO A 77 10.95 -18.20 13.41
CA PRO A 77 11.53 -19.54 13.35
C PRO A 77 12.33 -19.72 12.06
N GLU A 78 13.31 -20.64 12.08
CA GLU A 78 14.01 -21.01 10.85
C GLU A 78 13.04 -21.52 9.78
N PRO A 79 13.33 -21.32 8.47
CA PRO A 79 12.37 -21.59 7.39
C PRO A 79 11.74 -22.96 7.41
N GLN A 80 12.52 -24.01 7.75
CA GLN A 80 12.01 -25.38 7.79
C GLN A 80 10.96 -25.64 8.89
N PHE A 81 10.94 -24.81 9.93
CA PHE A 81 10.00 -24.93 11.05
C PHE A 81 8.76 -24.05 10.90
N VAL A 82 8.72 -23.20 9.86
CA VAL A 82 7.52 -22.43 9.53
C VAL A 82 6.44 -23.37 8.99
N GLU A 83 5.24 -23.35 9.55
CA GLU A 83 4.21 -24.35 9.30
C GLU A 83 3.71 -24.40 7.85
N THR A 84 3.45 -23.25 7.24
CA THR A 84 2.77 -23.15 5.94
C THR A 84 3.55 -22.31 4.92
N THR A 85 3.31 -22.55 3.62
CA THR A 85 3.85 -21.74 2.52
C THR A 85 3.39 -20.28 2.62
N GLU A 86 2.16 -20.05 3.11
CA GLU A 86 1.65 -18.70 3.40
C GLU A 86 2.52 -17.97 4.42
N LYS A 87 2.79 -18.62 5.56
CA LYS A 87 3.65 -18.02 6.61
C LYS A 87 5.08 -17.80 6.10
N LEU A 88 5.60 -18.68 5.25
CA LEU A 88 6.90 -18.50 4.61
C LEU A 88 6.92 -17.27 3.68
N PHE A 89 5.88 -17.09 2.87
CA PHE A 89 5.74 -15.91 2.01
C PHE A 89 5.66 -14.61 2.84
N LEU A 90 4.84 -14.61 3.90
CA LEU A 90 4.69 -13.44 4.77
C LEU A 90 6.00 -13.13 5.50
N ALA A 91 6.72 -14.14 6.00
CA ALA A 91 8.01 -13.98 6.64
C ALA A 91 9.05 -13.38 5.69
N ALA A 92 9.17 -13.91 4.48
CA ALA A 92 10.08 -13.38 3.46
C ALA A 92 9.77 -11.93 3.12
N THR A 93 8.50 -11.60 2.91
CA THR A 93 8.05 -10.23 2.61
C THR A 93 8.36 -9.28 3.78
N HIS A 94 8.11 -9.71 5.01
CA HIS A 94 8.43 -8.93 6.20
C HIS A 94 9.93 -8.62 6.30
N LEU A 95 10.78 -9.63 6.10
CA LEU A 95 12.23 -9.47 6.12
C LEU A 95 12.74 -8.52 5.04
N GLU A 96 12.13 -8.52 3.84
CA GLU A 96 12.46 -7.55 2.80
C GLU A 96 12.08 -6.12 3.20
N GLN A 97 10.88 -5.93 3.79
CA GLN A 97 10.38 -4.61 4.19
C GLN A 97 11.21 -3.99 5.31
N TYR A 98 11.59 -4.78 6.30
CA TYR A 98 12.31 -4.30 7.48
C TYR A 98 13.83 -4.48 7.38
N ARG A 99 14.35 -5.06 6.28
CA ARG A 99 15.79 -5.26 6.03
C ARG A 99 16.49 -5.89 7.22
N HIS A 100 15.98 -7.04 7.66
CA HIS A 100 16.49 -7.72 8.84
C HIS A 100 17.98 -8.09 8.65
N ALA A 101 18.82 -7.83 9.68
CA ALA A 101 20.26 -8.02 9.57
C ALA A 101 20.71 -9.49 9.66
N THR A 102 19.91 -10.33 10.33
CA THR A 102 20.31 -11.72 10.66
C THR A 102 19.65 -12.76 9.77
N TYR A 103 18.38 -12.52 9.36
CA TYR A 103 17.63 -13.47 8.56
C TYR A 103 17.59 -13.04 7.10
N SER A 104 17.76 -13.99 6.18
CA SER A 104 17.69 -13.76 4.74
C SER A 104 16.26 -14.04 4.23
N PRO A 105 15.60 -13.10 3.53
CA PRO A 105 14.34 -13.38 2.85
C PRO A 105 14.42 -14.54 1.87
N GLU A 106 15.58 -14.71 1.23
CA GLU A 106 15.84 -15.75 0.22
C GLU A 106 15.57 -17.15 0.76
N ASP A 107 16.01 -17.43 2.01
CA ASP A 107 15.88 -18.75 2.62
C ASP A 107 14.40 -19.15 2.81
N TYR A 108 13.55 -18.18 3.16
CA TYR A 108 12.10 -18.40 3.33
C TYR A 108 11.39 -18.58 1.99
N TYR A 109 11.77 -17.81 0.96
CA TYR A 109 11.25 -18.01 -0.39
C TYR A 109 11.62 -19.39 -0.93
N LEU A 110 12.88 -19.81 -0.79
CA LEU A 110 13.35 -21.08 -1.30
C LEU A 110 12.73 -22.27 -0.58
N GLU A 111 12.57 -22.22 0.74
CA GLU A 111 11.87 -23.27 1.49
C GLU A 111 10.38 -23.35 1.06
N GLY A 112 9.72 -22.21 0.84
CA GLY A 112 8.35 -22.19 0.34
C GLY A 112 8.23 -22.81 -1.04
N LEU A 113 9.12 -22.46 -1.98
CA LEU A 113 9.17 -23.01 -3.34
C LEU A 113 9.57 -24.48 -3.38
N LYS A 114 10.34 -24.96 -2.41
CA LYS A 114 10.63 -26.39 -2.24
C LYS A 114 9.41 -27.18 -1.86
N ARG A 115 8.49 -26.61 -1.07
CA ARG A 115 7.21 -27.26 -0.67
C ARG A 115 6.16 -27.15 -1.78
N ASP A 116 6.08 -26.01 -2.47
CA ASP A 116 5.19 -25.78 -3.60
C ASP A 116 5.89 -24.91 -4.66
N GLU A 117 6.46 -25.58 -5.67
CA GLU A 117 7.13 -24.93 -6.81
C GLU A 117 6.17 -24.13 -7.70
N THR A 118 4.86 -24.36 -7.56
CA THR A 118 3.82 -23.74 -8.38
C THR A 118 3.10 -22.58 -7.68
N ASP A 119 3.40 -22.31 -6.43
CA ASP A 119 2.81 -21.20 -5.69
C ASP A 119 3.08 -19.86 -6.41
N ILE A 120 2.00 -19.17 -6.77
CA ILE A 120 2.07 -17.94 -7.59
C ILE A 120 2.75 -16.80 -6.82
N ARG A 121 2.43 -16.65 -5.53
CA ARG A 121 2.93 -15.53 -4.71
C ARG A 121 4.41 -15.71 -4.37
N LEU A 122 4.81 -16.94 -4.01
CA LEU A 122 6.22 -17.27 -3.75
C LEU A 122 7.07 -17.06 -4.99
N ASN A 123 6.63 -17.53 -6.16
CA ASN A 123 7.33 -17.29 -7.41
C ASN A 123 7.41 -15.81 -7.76
N ASN A 124 6.31 -15.07 -7.66
CA ASN A 124 6.31 -13.63 -7.94
C ASN A 124 7.17 -12.86 -6.91
N GLY A 125 7.06 -13.18 -5.62
CA GLY A 125 7.83 -12.55 -4.54
C GLY A 125 9.33 -12.81 -4.70
N TYR A 126 9.74 -14.05 -4.89
CA TYR A 126 11.15 -14.38 -5.09
C TYR A 126 11.71 -13.80 -6.40
N GLY A 127 10.90 -13.79 -7.46
CA GLY A 127 11.26 -13.08 -8.69
C GLY A 127 11.53 -11.60 -8.46
N LYS A 128 10.71 -10.91 -7.65
CA LYS A 128 10.93 -9.50 -7.25
C LYS A 128 12.21 -9.33 -6.42
N TYR A 129 12.44 -10.21 -5.47
CA TYR A 129 13.69 -10.22 -4.69
C TYR A 129 14.91 -10.32 -5.59
N LEU A 130 14.95 -11.26 -6.53
CA LEU A 130 16.04 -11.43 -7.49
C LEU A 130 16.19 -10.22 -8.42
N TYR A 131 15.08 -9.65 -8.89
CA TYR A 131 15.08 -8.42 -9.69
C TYR A 131 15.75 -7.27 -8.94
N ASN A 132 15.42 -7.08 -7.67
CA ASN A 132 15.98 -6.04 -6.80
C ASN A 132 17.49 -6.25 -6.53
N LYS A 133 17.95 -7.50 -6.61
CA LYS A 133 19.38 -7.86 -6.55
C LYS A 133 20.10 -7.74 -7.90
N GLY A 134 19.41 -7.33 -8.97
CA GLY A 134 19.99 -7.23 -10.31
C GLY A 134 20.10 -8.57 -11.07
N ARG A 135 19.59 -9.67 -10.51
CA ARG A 135 19.61 -11.03 -11.09
C ARG A 135 18.44 -11.19 -12.09
N PHE A 136 18.42 -10.36 -13.13
CA PHE A 136 17.26 -10.23 -14.03
C PHE A 136 16.94 -11.52 -14.79
N ALA A 137 17.94 -12.24 -15.30
CA ALA A 137 17.71 -13.49 -16.03
C ALA A 137 17.14 -14.61 -15.15
N GLU A 138 17.49 -14.61 -13.87
CA GLU A 138 16.93 -15.56 -12.92
C GLU A 138 15.52 -15.16 -12.50
N SER A 139 15.28 -13.89 -12.23
CA SER A 139 13.95 -13.38 -11.88
C SER A 139 12.91 -13.68 -12.98
N GLU A 140 13.29 -13.62 -14.27
CA GLU A 140 12.45 -13.99 -15.39
C GLU A 140 11.86 -15.39 -15.24
N LYS A 141 12.65 -16.38 -14.78
CA LYS A 141 12.21 -17.77 -14.63
C LYS A 141 11.04 -17.88 -13.65
N TYR A 142 11.14 -17.20 -12.52
CA TYR A 142 10.12 -17.22 -11.47
C TYR A 142 8.85 -16.47 -11.89
N PHE A 143 8.97 -15.31 -12.54
CA PHE A 143 7.81 -14.62 -13.08
C PHE A 143 7.07 -15.47 -14.15
N ARG A 144 7.80 -16.16 -15.02
CA ARG A 144 7.20 -17.09 -15.98
C ARG A 144 6.50 -18.26 -15.31
N GLN A 145 7.06 -18.79 -14.21
CA GLN A 145 6.42 -19.84 -13.44
C GLN A 145 5.14 -19.34 -12.77
N ALA A 146 5.16 -18.14 -12.15
CA ALA A 146 3.97 -17.52 -11.59
C ALA A 146 2.86 -17.34 -12.65
N ILE A 147 3.21 -16.85 -13.84
CA ILE A 147 2.29 -16.70 -14.96
C ILE A 147 1.72 -18.06 -15.39
N LYS A 148 2.57 -19.07 -15.56
CA LYS A 148 2.15 -20.43 -15.94
C LYS A 148 1.14 -20.99 -14.94
N SER A 149 1.40 -20.82 -13.65
CA SER A 149 0.51 -21.27 -12.59
C SER A 149 -0.82 -20.51 -12.57
N SER A 150 -0.79 -19.18 -12.75
CA SER A 150 -1.99 -18.34 -12.71
C SER A 150 -2.88 -18.51 -13.95
N THR A 151 -2.30 -18.94 -15.08
CA THR A 151 -3.03 -19.01 -16.38
C THR A 151 -3.42 -20.42 -16.79
N TRP A 152 -3.13 -21.46 -15.99
CA TRP A 152 -3.38 -22.84 -16.43
C TRP A 152 -4.87 -23.18 -16.63
N LYS A 153 -5.78 -22.50 -15.91
CA LYS A 153 -7.23 -22.64 -16.09
C LYS A 153 -7.86 -21.52 -16.90
N ASN A 154 -7.29 -20.32 -16.83
CA ASN A 154 -7.83 -19.14 -17.48
C ASN A 154 -6.67 -18.29 -18.03
N PRO A 155 -6.64 -18.04 -19.36
CA PRO A 155 -5.58 -17.23 -19.98
C PRO A 155 -5.55 -15.77 -19.51
N ASN A 156 -6.59 -15.31 -18.80
CA ASN A 156 -6.69 -13.99 -18.22
C ASN A 156 -6.71 -14.11 -16.68
N PRO A 157 -5.54 -14.09 -16.02
CA PRO A 157 -5.48 -14.18 -14.57
C PRO A 157 -6.11 -12.95 -13.93
N TYR A 158 -6.62 -13.12 -12.71
CA TYR A 158 -7.18 -12.02 -11.92
C TYR A 158 -6.11 -10.98 -11.53
N ASP A 159 -4.90 -11.47 -11.22
CA ASP A 159 -3.73 -10.64 -10.88
C ASP A 159 -2.70 -10.72 -11.99
N CYS A 160 -2.39 -9.58 -12.60
CA CYS A 160 -1.39 -9.43 -13.65
C CYS A 160 -0.06 -8.85 -13.14
N GLU A 161 0.18 -8.76 -11.83
CA GLU A 161 1.46 -8.30 -11.29
C GLU A 161 2.64 -9.13 -11.83
N PRO A 162 2.57 -10.48 -11.96
CA PRO A 162 3.65 -11.27 -12.55
C PRO A 162 4.00 -10.87 -13.99
N TYR A 163 3.01 -10.49 -14.81
CA TYR A 163 3.27 -9.98 -16.16
C TYR A 163 3.99 -8.65 -16.16
N TYR A 164 3.59 -7.74 -15.27
CA TYR A 164 4.26 -6.45 -15.10
C TYR A 164 5.73 -6.63 -14.69
N ASN A 165 5.98 -7.47 -13.69
CA ASN A 165 7.32 -7.76 -13.17
C ASN A 165 8.19 -8.49 -14.21
N LEU A 166 7.61 -9.40 -15.00
CA LEU A 166 8.27 -10.00 -16.14
C LEU A 166 8.70 -8.94 -17.17
N GLY A 167 7.80 -8.01 -17.50
CA GLY A 167 8.11 -6.91 -18.40
C GLY A 167 9.28 -6.06 -17.92
N LEU A 168 9.34 -5.76 -16.62
CA LEU A 168 10.48 -5.03 -16.01
C LEU A 168 11.79 -5.82 -16.16
N SER A 169 11.76 -7.12 -15.87
CA SER A 169 12.93 -7.99 -15.97
C SER A 169 13.44 -8.11 -17.41
N LEU A 170 12.54 -8.31 -18.36
CA LEU A 170 12.86 -8.38 -19.79
C LEU A 170 13.44 -7.07 -20.31
N LYS A 171 12.86 -5.93 -19.91
CA LYS A 171 13.34 -4.60 -20.28
C LYS A 171 14.78 -4.38 -19.79
N LYS A 172 15.10 -4.81 -18.56
CA LYS A 172 16.48 -4.73 -18.02
C LYS A 172 17.48 -5.63 -18.74
N GLN A 173 16.99 -6.70 -19.37
CA GLN A 173 17.81 -7.60 -20.22
C GLN A 173 17.92 -7.11 -21.67
N GLY A 174 17.33 -5.96 -22.04
CA GLY A 174 17.30 -5.48 -23.42
C GLY A 174 16.29 -6.18 -24.34
N LYS A 175 15.46 -7.07 -23.81
CA LYS A 175 14.43 -7.80 -24.56
C LYS A 175 13.16 -6.94 -24.72
N ILE A 176 13.29 -5.82 -25.43
CA ILE A 176 12.29 -4.75 -25.45
C ILE A 176 10.93 -5.17 -26.03
N ASN A 177 10.92 -5.96 -27.12
CA ASN A 177 9.68 -6.39 -27.75
C ASN A 177 8.88 -7.33 -26.82
N THR A 178 9.54 -8.33 -26.25
CA THR A 178 8.88 -9.24 -25.30
C THR A 178 8.48 -8.55 -23.99
N ALA A 179 9.22 -7.50 -23.57
CA ALA A 179 8.82 -6.66 -22.45
C ALA A 179 7.54 -5.88 -22.79
N PHE A 180 7.42 -5.34 -24.00
CA PHE A 180 6.22 -4.66 -24.45
C PHE A 180 5.00 -5.58 -24.38
N ASP A 181 5.11 -6.81 -24.89
CA ASP A 181 4.02 -7.80 -24.85
C ASP A 181 3.60 -8.12 -23.40
N ALA A 182 4.57 -8.28 -22.51
CA ALA A 182 4.30 -8.53 -21.10
C ALA A 182 3.58 -7.35 -20.41
N PHE A 183 4.00 -6.10 -20.66
CA PHE A 183 3.31 -4.92 -20.16
C PHE A 183 1.92 -4.76 -20.77
N TYR A 184 1.77 -5.06 -22.08
CA TYR A 184 0.47 -5.00 -22.73
C TYR A 184 -0.51 -6.03 -22.16
N LYS A 185 -0.02 -7.20 -21.73
CA LYS A 185 -0.85 -8.15 -20.98
C LYS A 185 -1.18 -7.64 -19.56
N ALA A 186 -0.24 -6.98 -18.92
CA ALA A 186 -0.44 -6.46 -17.56
C ALA A 186 -1.54 -5.38 -17.46
N VAL A 187 -1.82 -4.61 -18.54
CA VAL A 187 -2.88 -3.58 -18.52
C VAL A 187 -4.31 -4.14 -18.43
N TRP A 188 -4.48 -5.47 -18.55
CA TRP A 188 -5.78 -6.12 -18.38
C TRP A 188 -6.25 -6.12 -16.91
N ASP A 189 -5.31 -5.96 -15.97
CA ASP A 189 -5.60 -5.77 -14.56
C ASP A 189 -5.64 -4.27 -14.22
N GLY A 190 -6.76 -3.81 -13.68
CA GLY A 190 -6.96 -2.41 -13.29
C GLY A 190 -5.90 -1.87 -12.33
N ASN A 191 -5.34 -2.74 -11.47
CA ASN A 191 -4.30 -2.38 -10.50
C ASN A 191 -2.92 -2.16 -11.14
N MET A 192 -2.73 -2.69 -12.35
CA MET A 192 -1.46 -2.57 -13.08
C MET A 192 -1.51 -1.51 -14.18
N GLN A 193 -2.69 -0.99 -14.53
CA GLN A 193 -2.87 -0.11 -15.69
C GLN A 193 -1.98 1.12 -15.65
N ASP A 194 -1.93 1.84 -14.53
CA ASP A 194 -1.13 3.07 -14.42
C ASP A 194 0.36 2.81 -14.70
N LYS A 195 0.90 1.78 -14.08
CA LYS A 195 2.31 1.40 -14.17
C LYS A 195 2.65 0.79 -15.53
N ALA A 196 1.80 -0.09 -16.03
CA ALA A 196 2.04 -0.80 -17.27
C ALA A 196 1.91 0.13 -18.48
N PHE A 197 0.89 0.99 -18.55
CA PHE A 197 0.77 2.00 -19.60
C PHE A 197 1.94 3.00 -19.58
N TYR A 198 2.44 3.38 -18.41
CA TYR A 198 3.67 4.20 -18.33
C TYR A 198 4.87 3.48 -18.96
N GLN A 199 5.06 2.17 -18.73
CA GLN A 199 6.15 1.42 -19.35
C GLN A 199 5.99 1.29 -20.87
N LEU A 200 4.75 1.07 -21.35
CA LEU A 200 4.44 1.05 -22.77
C LEU A 200 4.75 2.40 -23.44
N ALA A 201 4.35 3.50 -22.80
CA ALA A 201 4.68 4.85 -23.26
C ALA A 201 6.19 5.10 -23.35
N CYS A 202 6.96 4.65 -22.34
CA CYS A 202 8.41 4.73 -22.36
C CYS A 202 9.03 3.95 -23.53
N ILE A 203 8.50 2.76 -23.83
CA ILE A 203 9.00 1.94 -24.93
C ILE A 203 8.64 2.56 -26.28
N ALA A 204 7.39 3.00 -26.46
CA ALA A 204 6.94 3.66 -27.69
C ALA A 204 7.73 4.96 -27.96
N SER A 205 7.92 5.80 -26.93
CA SER A 205 8.77 6.99 -27.02
C SER A 205 10.20 6.66 -27.44
N GLY A 206 10.79 5.60 -26.88
CA GLY A 206 12.13 5.15 -27.25
C GLY A 206 12.25 4.60 -28.67
N ARG A 207 11.14 4.20 -29.29
CA ARG A 207 11.06 3.77 -30.72
C ARG A 207 10.80 4.96 -31.67
N GLY A 208 10.45 6.14 -31.14
CA GLY A 208 10.02 7.29 -31.93
C GLY A 208 8.52 7.30 -32.25
N ASP A 209 7.75 6.35 -31.70
CA ASP A 209 6.30 6.24 -31.89
C ASP A 209 5.58 7.19 -30.92
N TYR A 210 5.76 8.51 -31.13
CA TYR A 210 5.32 9.54 -30.16
C TYR A 210 3.80 9.64 -30.00
N ASN A 211 3.03 9.36 -31.05
CA ASN A 211 1.56 9.33 -30.96
C ASN A 211 1.08 8.20 -30.04
N ASP A 212 1.62 7.00 -30.21
CA ASP A 212 1.30 5.85 -29.36
C ASP A 212 1.78 6.10 -27.92
N ALA A 213 2.98 6.70 -27.78
CA ALA A 213 3.50 7.06 -26.46
C ALA A 213 2.57 8.04 -25.73
N LEU A 214 2.02 9.04 -26.43
CA LEU A 214 1.08 10.01 -25.88
C LEU A 214 -0.24 9.33 -25.48
N GLU A 215 -0.77 8.44 -26.32
CA GLU A 215 -1.99 7.67 -26.02
C GLU A 215 -1.80 6.79 -24.75
N TYR A 216 -0.69 6.07 -24.66
CA TYR A 216 -0.41 5.25 -23.47
C TYR A 216 -0.21 6.08 -22.21
N ILE A 217 0.48 7.23 -22.31
CA ILE A 217 0.70 8.06 -21.12
C ILE A 217 -0.60 8.68 -20.61
N GLU A 218 -1.53 9.02 -21.49
CA GLU A 218 -2.85 9.50 -21.10
C GLU A 218 -3.63 8.41 -20.36
N LYS A 219 -3.63 7.18 -20.88
CA LYS A 219 -4.24 6.01 -20.20
C LYS A 219 -3.62 5.76 -18.82
N SER A 220 -2.30 5.90 -18.68
CA SER A 220 -1.62 5.82 -17.40
C SER A 220 -2.12 6.88 -16.42
N LEU A 221 -2.23 8.13 -16.86
CA LEU A 221 -2.64 9.26 -16.02
C LEU A 221 -4.12 9.22 -15.62
N VAL A 222 -4.99 8.58 -16.40
CA VAL A 222 -6.41 8.35 -16.01
C VAL A 222 -6.49 7.51 -14.73
N LYS A 223 -5.59 6.57 -14.53
CA LYS A 223 -5.55 5.69 -13.34
C LYS A 223 -4.64 6.22 -12.23
N GLY A 224 -3.55 6.89 -12.61
CA GLY A 224 -2.55 7.42 -11.69
C GLY A 224 -2.26 8.90 -11.92
N MET A 225 -3.25 9.78 -11.71
CA MET A 225 -3.14 11.22 -11.99
C MET A 225 -1.99 11.93 -11.26
N HIS A 226 -1.50 11.38 -10.15
CA HIS A 226 -0.39 11.90 -9.37
C HIS A 226 0.98 11.31 -9.75
N ASN A 227 1.05 10.45 -10.78
CA ASN A 227 2.31 9.89 -11.25
C ASN A 227 3.17 10.99 -11.92
N LEU A 228 4.13 11.53 -11.17
CA LEU A 228 5.02 12.60 -11.64
C LEU A 228 5.84 12.18 -12.86
N LYS A 229 6.32 10.92 -12.91
CA LYS A 229 7.09 10.42 -14.05
C LYS A 229 6.25 10.39 -15.33
N ALA A 230 4.98 9.99 -15.22
CA ALA A 230 4.06 10.00 -16.34
C ALA A 230 3.76 11.43 -16.83
N ARG A 231 3.54 12.38 -15.91
CA ARG A 231 3.34 13.80 -16.24
C ARG A 231 4.57 14.40 -16.93
N THR A 232 5.76 14.11 -16.42
CA THR A 232 7.01 14.60 -17.04
C THR A 232 7.18 14.04 -18.45
N LEU A 233 6.94 12.73 -18.65
CA LEU A 233 7.00 12.15 -19.99
C LEU A 233 5.96 12.77 -20.94
N LYS A 234 4.72 12.99 -20.47
CA LYS A 234 3.68 13.66 -21.26
C LYS A 234 4.14 15.05 -21.70
N SER A 235 4.70 15.85 -20.78
CA SER A 235 5.20 17.20 -21.11
C SER A 235 6.37 17.19 -22.10
N ALA A 236 7.15 16.11 -22.13
CA ALA A 236 8.26 15.97 -23.08
C ALA A 236 7.80 15.46 -24.46
N LEU A 237 6.61 14.87 -24.56
CA LEU A 237 6.03 14.38 -25.81
C LEU A 237 5.17 15.43 -26.55
N LEU A 238 4.72 16.48 -25.85
CA LEU A 238 3.96 17.62 -26.38
C LEU A 238 4.89 18.70 -26.94
#